data_30356c2c4cfbd3b87d2f7fdf6d414eca
#
_entry.id   30356c2c4cfbd3b87d2f7fdf6d414eca
#
_cell.length_a   1.000
_cell.length_b   1.000
_cell.length_c   1.000
_cell.angle_alpha   90.00
_cell.angle_beta   90.00
_cell.angle_gamma   90.00
#
_symmetry.space_group_name_H-M   'P 1'
#
loop_
_entity.id
_entity.type
_entity.pdbx_description
1 polymer ?
#
loop_
_entity_poly.entity_id
_entity_poly.type
_entity_poly.pdbx_seq_one_letter_code
_entity_poly.pdbx_strand_id
1 'polypeptide(L)'
;MPPKQDDVFQKVKIQDKPFKLLMPDAKTGGCSILMVGSTRSGKSTALEHILDTYFKKHVGVLFSQSIKANAYKTMNYPNIAKAGCYIPELIHDMYGINKDTENHYPFLSIIDDCPLVRSDKELLKLTTIYRNSGLSSIVCCQNLGMLNPTCRSNINFVMLFFLNNTEAIEKTIKVFLRGYLPQGWNYDKKIEWYKATTSDHHFLLIDNLNGTIQRCKIDL
;
A
#
# COMPACT_ATOMS: atom_id res chain seq x y z
N MET A 1 -22.68 29.54 -3.84
CA MET A 1 -21.59 29.26 -2.90
C MET A 1 -21.17 27.81 -3.08
N PRO A 2 -19.90 27.48 -3.25
CA PRO A 2 -19.50 26.09 -3.19
C PRO A 2 -19.83 25.54 -1.79
N PRO A 3 -20.28 24.28 -1.69
CA PRO A 3 -20.57 23.65 -0.39
C PRO A 3 -19.30 23.69 0.46
N LYS A 4 -19.45 24.03 1.74
CA LYS A 4 -18.35 24.00 2.68
C LYS A 4 -17.76 22.58 2.71
N GLN A 5 -16.44 22.47 2.81
CA GLN A 5 -15.70 21.21 2.76
C GLN A 5 -16.29 20.17 3.73
N ASP A 6 -16.76 20.61 4.90
CA ASP A 6 -17.39 19.77 5.92
C ASP A 6 -18.69 19.09 5.48
N ASP A 7 -19.52 19.74 4.63
CA ASP A 7 -20.77 19.16 4.13
C ASP A 7 -20.56 17.99 3.16
N VAL A 8 -19.40 17.94 2.51
CA VAL A 8 -19.07 16.88 1.55
C VAL A 8 -18.59 15.62 2.30
N PHE A 9 -17.88 15.80 3.41
CA PHE A 9 -17.38 14.68 4.24
C PHE A 9 -18.49 14.00 5.05
N GLN A 10 -19.47 14.75 5.55
CA GLN A 10 -20.58 14.18 6.32
C GLN A 10 -21.45 13.19 5.52
N LYS A 11 -21.48 13.28 4.20
CA LYS A 11 -22.25 12.36 3.33
C LYS A 11 -21.53 11.03 3.04
N VAL A 12 -20.24 10.99 3.20
CA VAL A 12 -19.42 9.78 3.09
C VAL A 12 -18.92 9.47 4.50
N LYS A 13 -19.41 8.44 5.14
CA LYS A 13 -19.11 8.08 6.54
C LYS A 13 -17.63 7.65 6.74
N ILE A 14 -16.69 8.50 6.31
CA ILE A 14 -15.27 8.33 6.55
C ILE A 14 -14.89 9.21 7.73
N GLN A 15 -14.29 8.60 8.75
CA GLN A 15 -13.84 9.29 9.95
C GLN A 15 -12.36 9.55 9.90
N ASP A 16 -11.93 10.72 10.37
CA ASP A 16 -10.52 10.99 10.68
C ASP A 16 -10.13 10.14 11.90
N LYS A 17 -9.09 9.34 11.73
CA LYS A 17 -8.55 8.50 12.81
C LYS A 17 -7.02 8.54 12.80
N PRO A 18 -6.40 8.39 13.98
CA PRO A 18 -4.96 8.13 14.05
C PRO A 18 -4.61 6.92 13.19
N PHE A 19 -3.48 7.02 12.46
CA PHE A 19 -3.03 5.90 11.65
C PHE A 19 -2.64 4.71 12.52
N LYS A 20 -3.26 3.58 12.29
CA LYS A 20 -2.93 2.31 12.92
C LYS A 20 -3.29 1.16 11.99
N LEU A 21 -2.36 0.23 11.81
CA LEU A 21 -2.63 -1.04 11.14
C LEU A 21 -2.97 -2.11 12.19
N LEU A 22 -4.08 -2.78 11.99
CA LEU A 22 -4.44 -3.97 12.75
C LEU A 22 -3.79 -5.19 12.08
N MET A 23 -2.50 -5.37 12.34
CA MET A 23 -1.71 -6.44 11.73
C MET A 23 -2.36 -7.81 11.99
N PRO A 24 -2.41 -8.70 10.98
CA PRO A 24 -2.82 -10.08 11.22
C PRO A 24 -1.86 -10.75 12.20
N ASP A 25 -2.36 -11.74 12.93
CA ASP A 25 -1.49 -12.56 13.80
C ASP A 25 -0.40 -13.21 12.93
N ALA A 26 0.86 -13.10 13.36
CA ALA A 26 2.00 -13.68 12.66
C ALA A 26 1.86 -15.20 12.44
N LYS A 27 1.07 -15.89 13.29
CA LYS A 27 0.74 -17.31 13.13
C LYS A 27 -0.23 -17.57 11.98
N THR A 28 -0.98 -16.57 11.53
CA THR A 28 -1.96 -16.69 10.44
C THR A 28 -1.41 -16.31 9.08
N GLY A 29 -0.16 -15.87 9.02
CA GLY A 29 0.53 -15.53 7.79
C GLY A 29 1.11 -14.12 7.75
N GLY A 30 1.64 -13.72 6.60
CA GLY A 30 2.18 -12.38 6.35
C GLY A 30 1.09 -11.34 6.09
N CYS A 31 1.50 -10.10 6.08
CA CYS A 31 0.66 -8.94 5.78
C CYS A 31 0.98 -8.37 4.40
N SER A 32 -0.03 -8.01 3.63
CA SER A 32 0.15 -7.34 2.34
C SER A 32 -0.41 -5.92 2.38
N ILE A 33 0.43 -4.94 2.01
CA ILE A 33 0.10 -3.52 1.98
C ILE A 33 0.31 -2.99 0.56
N LEU A 34 -0.66 -2.26 0.05
CA LEU A 34 -0.55 -1.53 -1.22
C LEU A 34 -0.62 -0.03 -0.95
N MET A 35 0.36 0.71 -1.42
CA MET A 35 0.42 2.17 -1.34
C MET A 35 0.30 2.75 -2.74
N VAL A 36 -0.74 3.55 -2.99
CA VAL A 36 -1.00 4.16 -4.30
C VAL A 36 -0.96 5.68 -4.17
N GLY A 37 -0.13 6.34 -4.97
CA GLY A 37 -0.04 7.80 -4.93
C GLY A 37 1.03 8.35 -5.86
N SER A 38 0.92 9.62 -6.20
CA SER A 38 1.90 10.35 -7.01
C SER A 38 3.24 10.51 -6.29
N THR A 39 4.27 10.91 -7.00
CA THR A 39 5.53 11.35 -6.41
C THR A 39 5.28 12.49 -5.42
N ARG A 40 5.98 12.52 -4.30
CA ARG A 40 5.86 13.51 -3.20
C ARG A 40 4.48 13.52 -2.50
N SER A 41 3.71 12.48 -2.60
CA SER A 41 2.42 12.37 -1.89
C SER A 41 2.53 11.89 -0.43
N GLY A 42 3.73 11.62 0.07
CA GLY A 42 3.96 11.13 1.44
C GLY A 42 4.17 9.61 1.56
N LYS A 43 4.19 8.86 0.44
CA LYS A 43 4.38 7.39 0.48
C LYS A 43 5.66 6.95 1.19
N SER A 44 6.80 7.57 0.88
CA SER A 44 8.08 7.16 1.48
C SER A 44 8.12 7.43 2.99
N THR A 45 7.54 8.54 3.45
CA THR A 45 7.37 8.85 4.87
C THR A 45 6.48 7.82 5.57
N ALA A 46 5.37 7.46 4.92
CA ALA A 46 4.48 6.43 5.44
C ALA A 46 5.15 5.05 5.46
N LEU A 47 5.94 4.72 4.44
CA LEU A 47 6.72 3.49 4.40
C LEU A 47 7.70 3.42 5.58
N GLU A 48 8.47 4.48 5.83
CA GLU A 48 9.40 4.55 6.95
C GLU A 48 8.68 4.35 8.30
N HIS A 49 7.59 5.07 8.53
CA HIS A 49 6.77 4.92 9.74
C HIS A 49 6.23 3.48 9.92
N ILE A 50 5.79 2.86 8.83
CA ILE A 50 5.29 1.47 8.84
C ILE A 50 6.41 0.49 9.18
N LEU A 51 7.59 0.66 8.61
CA LEU A 51 8.74 -0.18 8.89
C LEU A 51 9.16 -0.07 10.35
N ASP A 52 9.24 1.14 10.89
CA ASP A 52 9.61 1.39 12.27
C ASP A 52 8.59 0.85 13.28
N THR A 53 7.32 0.92 12.93
CA THR A 53 6.25 0.55 13.86
C THR A 53 5.91 -0.94 13.82
N TYR A 54 5.84 -1.52 12.62
CA TYR A 54 5.26 -2.85 12.44
C TYR A 54 6.25 -3.91 11.95
N PHE A 55 7.34 -3.49 11.27
CA PHE A 55 8.24 -4.44 10.60
C PHE A 55 9.69 -4.38 11.12
N LYS A 56 9.94 -3.75 12.25
CA LYS A 56 11.29 -3.54 12.82
C LYS A 56 12.12 -4.82 12.98
N LYS A 57 11.46 -5.96 13.21
CA LYS A 57 12.13 -7.26 13.41
C LYS A 57 12.17 -8.11 12.13
N HIS A 58 11.60 -7.64 11.03
CA HIS A 58 11.56 -8.40 9.79
C HIS A 58 12.92 -8.39 9.10
N VAL A 59 13.22 -9.49 8.44
CA VAL A 59 14.35 -9.64 7.51
C VAL A 59 13.78 -9.54 6.09
N GLY A 60 14.43 -8.82 5.19
CA GLY A 60 13.84 -8.70 3.88
C GLY A 60 14.65 -7.93 2.85
N VAL A 61 13.96 -7.53 1.79
CA VAL A 61 14.54 -6.80 0.69
C VAL A 61 13.66 -5.63 0.26
N LEU A 62 14.28 -4.49 0.04
CA LEU A 62 13.71 -3.32 -0.59
C LEU A 62 14.21 -3.23 -2.03
N PHE A 63 13.31 -3.40 -2.97
CA PHE A 63 13.55 -3.18 -4.40
C PHE A 63 13.13 -1.76 -4.77
N SER A 64 14.04 -0.96 -5.30
CA SER A 64 13.71 0.37 -5.81
C SER A 64 14.74 0.86 -6.82
N GLN A 65 14.30 1.36 -7.98
CA GLN A 65 15.19 2.04 -8.92
C GLN A 65 15.75 3.35 -8.35
N SER A 66 15.06 3.94 -7.41
CA SER A 66 15.41 5.18 -6.71
C SER A 66 16.25 4.95 -5.45
N ILE A 67 16.88 3.78 -5.28
CA ILE A 67 17.59 3.38 -4.06
C ILE A 67 18.69 4.36 -3.61
N LYS A 68 19.24 5.12 -4.54
CA LYS A 68 20.25 6.17 -4.27
C LYS A 68 19.63 7.52 -3.88
N ALA A 69 18.30 7.67 -3.95
CA ALA A 69 17.63 8.89 -3.55
C ALA A 69 17.73 9.12 -2.04
N ASN A 70 17.63 10.38 -1.61
CA ASN A 70 17.79 10.75 -0.20
C ASN A 70 16.81 10.03 0.73
N ALA A 71 15.57 9.79 0.29
CA ALA A 71 14.57 9.07 1.07
C ALA A 71 15.01 7.67 1.52
N TYR A 72 15.85 6.98 0.73
CA TYR A 72 16.36 5.65 1.08
C TYR A 72 17.73 5.66 1.75
N LYS A 73 18.45 6.79 1.71
CA LYS A 73 19.74 6.92 2.41
C LYS A 73 19.55 6.98 3.92
N THR A 74 18.47 7.62 4.37
CA THR A 74 18.12 7.74 5.79
C THR A 74 17.49 6.48 6.35
N MET A 75 16.84 5.66 5.51
CA MET A 75 16.27 4.36 5.91
C MET A 75 17.40 3.36 6.22
N ASN A 76 17.80 3.28 7.47
CA ASN A 76 18.86 2.36 7.92
C ASN A 76 18.26 1.19 8.70
N TYR A 77 17.80 0.18 7.97
CA TYR A 77 17.28 -1.07 8.53
C TYR A 77 18.31 -2.18 8.30
N PRO A 78 19.06 -2.61 9.32
CA PRO A 78 20.17 -3.56 9.15
C PRO A 78 19.72 -4.93 8.62
N ASN A 79 18.46 -5.28 8.83
CA ASN A 79 17.90 -6.56 8.39
C ASN A 79 17.20 -6.47 7.02
N ILE A 80 17.20 -5.31 6.37
CA ILE A 80 16.56 -5.12 5.05
C ILE A 80 17.64 -4.79 4.02
N ALA A 81 17.93 -5.75 3.16
CA ALA A 81 18.81 -5.54 2.01
C ALA A 81 18.16 -4.57 1.01
N LYS A 82 18.98 -3.83 0.26
CA LYS A 82 18.51 -2.85 -0.72
C LYS A 82 18.99 -3.28 -2.12
N ALA A 83 18.08 -3.39 -3.07
CA ALA A 83 18.36 -3.74 -4.46
C ALA A 83 17.85 -2.65 -5.42
N GLY A 84 18.67 -2.29 -6.41
CA GLY A 84 18.36 -1.26 -7.41
C GLY A 84 17.37 -1.68 -8.49
N CYS A 85 16.93 -2.92 -8.48
CA CYS A 85 15.92 -3.46 -9.39
C CYS A 85 15.08 -4.53 -8.68
N TYR A 86 13.92 -4.80 -9.25
CA TYR A 86 13.07 -5.89 -8.80
C TYR A 86 13.64 -7.24 -9.25
N ILE A 87 13.84 -8.17 -8.31
CA ILE A 87 14.42 -9.50 -8.52
C ILE A 87 13.42 -10.54 -7.99
N PRO A 88 12.54 -11.08 -8.85
CA PRO A 88 11.50 -12.02 -8.45
C PRO A 88 12.04 -13.29 -7.75
N GLU A 89 13.22 -13.76 -8.18
CA GLU A 89 13.88 -14.94 -7.63
C GLU A 89 14.14 -14.84 -6.13
N LEU A 90 14.54 -13.67 -5.64
CA LEU A 90 14.75 -13.44 -4.20
C LEU A 90 13.46 -13.62 -3.39
N ILE A 91 12.30 -13.23 -3.97
CA ILE A 91 11.01 -13.43 -3.32
C ILE A 91 10.67 -14.90 -3.27
N HIS A 92 10.96 -15.62 -4.35
CA HIS A 92 10.77 -17.07 -4.42
C HIS A 92 11.64 -17.80 -3.39
N ASP A 93 12.90 -17.42 -3.24
CA ASP A 93 13.84 -18.00 -2.28
C ASP A 93 13.38 -17.76 -0.83
N MET A 94 12.95 -16.53 -0.47
CA MET A 94 12.38 -16.23 0.85
C MET A 94 11.14 -17.10 1.14
N TYR A 95 10.28 -17.31 0.14
CA TYR A 95 9.16 -18.22 0.28
C TYR A 95 9.60 -19.67 0.51
N GLY A 96 10.58 -20.15 -0.25
CA GLY A 96 11.16 -21.50 -0.11
C GLY A 96 11.67 -21.73 1.30
N ILE A 97 12.48 -20.81 1.82
CA ILE A 97 13.01 -20.86 3.20
C ILE A 97 11.88 -20.96 4.21
N ASN A 98 10.86 -20.10 4.11
CA ASN A 98 9.75 -20.13 5.07
C ASN A 98 8.90 -21.39 4.97
N LYS A 99 8.72 -21.92 3.76
CA LYS A 99 8.03 -23.20 3.56
C LYS A 99 8.77 -24.35 4.23
N ASP A 100 10.10 -24.39 4.08
CA ASP A 100 10.95 -25.46 4.61
C ASP A 100 11.16 -25.35 6.13
N THR A 101 10.97 -24.16 6.69
CA THR A 101 11.14 -23.85 8.13
C THR A 101 9.82 -23.60 8.85
N GLU A 102 8.70 -23.97 8.28
CA GLU A 102 7.36 -23.81 8.87
C GLU A 102 7.05 -22.35 9.29
N ASN A 103 7.38 -21.39 8.42
CA ASN A 103 7.17 -19.94 8.66
C ASN A 103 7.98 -19.37 9.84
N HIS A 104 9.15 -19.89 10.10
CA HIS A 104 9.97 -19.48 11.23
C HIS A 104 10.51 -18.05 11.12
N TYR A 105 10.69 -17.52 9.89
CA TYR A 105 11.27 -16.20 9.67
C TYR A 105 10.22 -15.15 9.24
N PRO A 106 10.18 -13.98 9.89
CA PRO A 106 9.31 -12.87 9.49
C PRO A 106 9.93 -12.16 8.27
N PHE A 107 9.71 -12.69 7.08
CA PHE A 107 10.21 -12.09 5.86
C PHE A 107 9.33 -10.94 5.35
N LEU A 108 9.99 -9.93 4.76
CA LEU A 108 9.35 -8.75 4.17
C LEU A 108 9.93 -8.44 2.79
N SER A 109 9.07 -8.35 1.79
CA SER A 109 9.40 -7.84 0.46
C SER A 109 8.80 -6.45 0.28
N ILE A 110 9.63 -5.45 -0.01
CA ILE A 110 9.20 -4.07 -0.28
C ILE A 110 9.52 -3.78 -1.75
N ILE A 111 8.51 -3.38 -2.52
CA ILE A 111 8.66 -3.04 -3.93
C ILE A 111 8.20 -1.59 -4.10
N ASP A 112 9.13 -0.67 -4.32
CA ASP A 112 8.82 0.75 -4.52
C ASP A 112 9.50 1.29 -5.78
N ASP A 113 8.72 2.03 -6.57
CA ASP A 113 9.18 2.68 -7.81
C ASP A 113 9.90 1.71 -8.77
N CYS A 114 9.42 0.48 -8.85
CA CYS A 114 9.91 -0.53 -9.80
C CYS A 114 8.95 -0.67 -10.99
N PRO A 115 9.46 -0.87 -12.21
CA PRO A 115 8.66 -1.18 -13.38
C PRO A 115 8.08 -2.60 -13.24
N LEU A 116 6.87 -2.69 -12.71
CA LEU A 116 6.20 -3.97 -12.55
C LEU A 116 5.49 -4.36 -13.83
N VAL A 117 5.53 -5.65 -14.16
CA VAL A 117 4.79 -6.22 -15.28
C VAL A 117 3.52 -6.88 -14.77
N ARG A 118 2.38 -6.53 -15.36
CA ARG A 118 1.05 -7.03 -14.93
C ARG A 118 0.95 -8.56 -14.93
N SER A 119 1.72 -9.23 -15.76
CA SER A 119 1.78 -10.70 -15.87
C SER A 119 2.80 -11.35 -14.95
N ASP A 120 3.45 -10.59 -14.06
CA ASP A 120 4.45 -11.13 -13.14
C ASP A 120 3.81 -12.16 -12.20
N LYS A 121 4.31 -13.40 -12.29
CA LYS A 121 3.79 -14.54 -11.53
C LYS A 121 4.23 -14.49 -10.07
N GLU A 122 5.44 -14.01 -9.78
CA GLU A 122 5.95 -13.95 -8.41
C GLU A 122 5.24 -12.83 -7.63
N LEU A 123 4.98 -11.68 -8.25
CA LEU A 123 4.16 -10.64 -7.65
C LEU A 123 2.73 -11.12 -7.36
N LEU A 124 2.16 -11.91 -8.25
CA LEU A 124 0.84 -12.52 -8.02
C LEU A 124 0.89 -13.49 -6.83
N LYS A 125 1.87 -14.37 -6.77
CA LYS A 125 2.04 -15.31 -5.66
C LYS A 125 2.32 -14.61 -4.34
N LEU A 126 3.11 -13.53 -4.36
CA LEU A 126 3.44 -12.72 -3.18
C LEU A 126 2.19 -12.23 -2.45
N THR A 127 1.18 -11.78 -3.19
CA THR A 127 -0.07 -11.27 -2.61
C THR A 127 -1.12 -12.35 -2.35
N THR A 128 -0.93 -13.57 -2.83
CA THR A 128 -1.88 -14.68 -2.69
C THR A 128 -1.33 -15.81 -1.83
N ILE A 129 -0.39 -16.58 -2.36
CA ILE A 129 0.09 -17.85 -1.78
C ILE A 129 1.16 -17.59 -0.71
N TYR A 130 2.15 -16.74 -1.01
CA TYR A 130 3.34 -16.56 -0.17
C TYR A 130 3.02 -15.93 1.17
N ARG A 131 1.96 -15.11 1.22
CA ARG A 131 1.43 -14.56 2.46
C ARG A 131 1.07 -15.65 3.48
N ASN A 132 0.49 -16.76 3.02
CA ASN A 132 0.12 -17.89 3.91
C ASN A 132 1.34 -18.57 4.53
N SER A 133 2.53 -18.36 3.96
CA SER A 133 3.81 -18.83 4.48
C SER A 133 4.58 -17.74 5.24
N GLY A 134 3.90 -16.77 5.82
CA GLY A 134 4.50 -15.73 6.66
C GLY A 134 5.24 -14.63 5.90
N LEU A 135 5.25 -14.62 4.56
CA LEU A 135 5.90 -13.59 3.78
C LEU A 135 5.03 -12.33 3.70
N SER A 136 5.47 -11.26 4.32
CA SER A 136 4.82 -9.95 4.24
C SER A 136 5.28 -9.17 3.01
N SER A 137 4.43 -8.26 2.53
CA SER A 137 4.75 -7.45 1.36
C SER A 137 4.23 -6.02 1.46
N ILE A 138 5.02 -5.06 0.97
CA ILE A 138 4.61 -3.68 0.75
C ILE A 138 4.89 -3.35 -0.71
N VAL A 139 3.85 -2.98 -1.45
CA VAL A 139 3.97 -2.58 -2.86
C VAL A 139 3.55 -1.13 -2.99
N CYS A 140 4.47 -0.27 -3.46
CA CYS A 140 4.20 1.13 -3.74
C CYS A 140 4.10 1.33 -5.26
N CYS A 141 3.04 1.96 -5.71
CA CYS A 141 2.86 2.26 -7.12
C CYS A 141 2.20 3.62 -7.35
N GLN A 142 2.41 4.16 -8.54
CA GLN A 142 1.75 5.39 -9.00
C GLN A 142 0.55 5.07 -9.90
N ASN A 143 0.55 3.91 -10.52
CA ASN A 143 -0.50 3.47 -11.45
C ASN A 143 -0.93 2.03 -11.17
N LEU A 144 -2.19 1.86 -10.81
CA LEU A 144 -2.81 0.55 -10.59
C LEU A 144 -2.82 -0.35 -11.84
N GLY A 145 -2.59 0.20 -13.04
CA GLY A 145 -2.50 -0.57 -14.27
C GLY A 145 -1.35 -1.58 -14.30
N MET A 146 -0.31 -1.32 -13.53
CA MET A 146 0.87 -2.19 -13.41
C MET A 146 0.59 -3.46 -12.60
N LEU A 147 -0.46 -3.47 -11.78
CA LEU A 147 -0.80 -4.59 -10.93
C LEU A 147 -1.91 -5.45 -11.54
N ASN A 148 -1.77 -6.76 -11.41
CA ASN A 148 -2.83 -7.71 -11.75
C ASN A 148 -4.07 -7.46 -10.88
N PRO A 149 -5.31 -7.56 -11.44
CA PRO A 149 -6.54 -7.44 -10.65
C PRO A 149 -6.58 -8.37 -9.44
N THR A 150 -6.11 -9.61 -9.57
CA THR A 150 -6.04 -10.58 -8.48
C THR A 150 -5.08 -10.14 -7.37
N CYS A 151 -3.93 -9.53 -7.70
CA CYS A 151 -3.05 -8.94 -6.68
C CYS A 151 -3.81 -7.89 -5.87
N ARG A 152 -4.52 -6.98 -6.55
CA ARG A 152 -5.25 -5.88 -5.89
C ARG A 152 -6.36 -6.34 -4.96
N SER A 153 -7.05 -7.45 -5.30
CA SER A 153 -8.16 -7.99 -4.50
C SER A 153 -7.70 -8.78 -3.27
N ASN A 154 -6.43 -9.18 -3.22
CA ASN A 154 -5.88 -9.99 -2.12
C ASN A 154 -5.02 -9.19 -1.12
N ILE A 155 -4.98 -7.86 -1.25
CA ILE A 155 -4.26 -6.98 -0.34
C ILE A 155 -5.02 -6.81 0.98
N ASN A 156 -4.31 -6.89 2.11
CA ASN A 156 -4.91 -6.66 3.43
C ASN A 156 -5.20 -5.17 3.66
N PHE A 157 -4.23 -4.30 3.38
CA PHE A 157 -4.36 -2.86 3.59
C PHE A 157 -4.05 -2.09 2.32
N VAL A 158 -4.93 -1.18 1.93
CA VAL A 158 -4.72 -0.27 0.81
C VAL A 158 -4.64 1.15 1.33
N MET A 159 -3.53 1.82 1.03
CA MET A 159 -3.30 3.22 1.38
C MET A 159 -3.35 4.07 0.11
N LEU A 160 -4.35 4.93 0.01
CA LEU A 160 -4.57 5.78 -1.16
C LEU A 160 -4.14 7.21 -0.84
N PHE A 161 -3.00 7.60 -1.38
CA PHE A 161 -2.43 8.94 -1.26
C PHE A 161 -2.90 9.83 -2.40
N PHE A 162 -2.54 11.11 -2.36
CA PHE A 162 -2.85 12.07 -3.41
C PHE A 162 -2.33 11.61 -4.78
N LEU A 163 -3.18 11.74 -5.79
CA LEU A 163 -2.90 11.47 -7.19
C LEU A 163 -3.11 12.72 -8.03
N ASN A 164 -2.15 13.03 -8.91
CA ASN A 164 -2.21 14.19 -9.80
C ASN A 164 -3.04 13.90 -11.07
N ASN A 165 -3.00 12.67 -11.57
CA ASN A 165 -3.61 12.29 -12.83
C ASN A 165 -5.07 11.88 -12.63
N THR A 166 -5.98 12.51 -13.37
CA THR A 166 -7.42 12.26 -13.30
C THR A 166 -7.78 10.81 -13.65
N GLU A 167 -7.18 10.26 -14.69
CA GLU A 167 -7.42 8.86 -15.09
C GLU A 167 -6.99 7.86 -14.00
N ALA A 168 -5.85 8.14 -13.33
CA ALA A 168 -5.39 7.34 -12.21
C ALA A 168 -6.36 7.43 -11.01
N ILE A 169 -6.94 8.62 -10.75
CA ILE A 169 -7.94 8.81 -9.71
C ILE A 169 -9.21 8.03 -10.05
N GLU A 170 -9.74 8.16 -11.27
CA GLU A 170 -10.94 7.43 -11.71
C GLU A 170 -10.77 5.92 -11.55
N LYS A 171 -9.62 5.41 -11.98
CA LYS A 171 -9.30 3.99 -11.85
C LYS A 171 -9.22 3.55 -10.38
N THR A 172 -8.64 4.37 -9.52
CA THR A 172 -8.55 4.13 -8.08
C THR A 172 -9.93 4.12 -7.43
N ILE A 173 -10.78 5.08 -7.77
CA ILE A 173 -12.17 5.15 -7.32
C ILE A 173 -12.94 3.90 -7.77
N LYS A 174 -12.82 3.53 -9.04
CA LYS A 174 -13.51 2.37 -9.61
C LYS A 174 -13.11 1.06 -8.92
N VAL A 175 -11.83 0.92 -8.58
CA VAL A 175 -11.29 -0.33 -8.02
C VAL A 175 -11.56 -0.44 -6.52
N PHE A 176 -11.30 0.62 -5.76
CA PHE A 176 -11.28 0.55 -4.30
C PHE A 176 -12.40 1.31 -3.60
N LEU A 177 -12.96 2.35 -4.21
CA LEU A 177 -13.87 3.27 -3.53
C LEU A 177 -15.32 3.18 -4.00
N ARG A 178 -15.60 2.33 -4.99
CA ARG A 178 -16.95 2.21 -5.58
C ARG A 178 -18.02 1.88 -4.54
N GLY A 179 -17.70 1.05 -3.56
CA GLY A 179 -18.63 0.63 -2.49
C GLY A 179 -18.80 1.67 -1.38
N TYR A 180 -17.88 2.61 -1.26
CA TYR A 180 -17.88 3.63 -0.18
C TYR A 180 -18.46 4.97 -0.64
N LEU A 181 -18.43 5.27 -1.93
CA LEU A 181 -18.91 6.55 -2.47
C LEU A 181 -20.39 6.47 -2.92
N PRO A 182 -21.17 7.55 -2.76
CA PRO A 182 -22.55 7.59 -3.20
C PRO A 182 -22.67 7.31 -4.71
N GLN A 183 -23.59 6.41 -5.06
CA GLN A 183 -23.81 6.00 -6.45
C GLN A 183 -24.31 7.16 -7.34
N GLY A 184 -25.07 8.09 -6.77
CA GLY A 184 -25.59 9.25 -7.49
C GLY A 184 -24.57 10.37 -7.81
N TRP A 185 -23.32 10.22 -7.36
CA TRP A 185 -22.28 11.18 -7.70
C TRP A 185 -21.71 10.88 -9.09
N ASN A 186 -21.57 11.90 -9.93
CA ASN A 186 -20.79 11.82 -11.17
C ASN A 186 -19.29 11.68 -10.87
N TYR A 187 -18.49 11.38 -11.89
CA TYR A 187 -17.05 11.19 -11.69
C TYR A 187 -16.33 12.47 -11.26
N ASP A 188 -16.71 13.63 -11.77
CA ASP A 188 -16.07 14.91 -11.41
C ASP A 188 -16.18 15.15 -9.90
N LYS A 189 -17.38 14.98 -9.34
CA LYS A 189 -17.58 15.11 -7.89
C LYS A 189 -16.80 14.10 -7.07
N LYS A 190 -16.68 12.86 -7.56
CA LYS A 190 -15.86 11.82 -6.91
C LYS A 190 -14.38 12.16 -6.94
N ILE A 191 -13.89 12.75 -8.04
CA ILE A 191 -12.50 13.19 -8.21
C ILE A 191 -12.20 14.36 -7.28
N GLU A 192 -13.07 15.37 -7.22
CA GLU A 192 -12.95 16.50 -6.30
C GLU A 192 -12.90 16.02 -4.86
N TRP A 193 -13.81 15.14 -4.48
CA TRP A 193 -13.83 14.53 -3.16
C TRP A 193 -12.52 13.79 -2.85
N TYR A 194 -12.03 12.97 -3.78
CA TYR A 194 -10.77 12.23 -3.60
C TYR A 194 -9.60 13.17 -3.37
N LYS A 195 -9.46 14.21 -4.21
CA LYS A 195 -8.40 15.23 -4.08
C LYS A 195 -8.49 15.97 -2.74
N ALA A 196 -9.67 16.38 -2.34
CA ALA A 196 -9.88 17.07 -1.05
C ALA A 196 -9.58 16.15 0.14
N THR A 197 -9.95 14.87 0.05
CA THR A 197 -9.73 13.89 1.13
C THR A 197 -8.26 13.53 1.29
N THR A 198 -7.50 13.50 0.20
CA THR A 198 -6.08 13.12 0.20
C THR A 198 -5.12 14.31 0.14
N SER A 199 -5.61 15.55 0.33
CA SER A 199 -4.77 16.75 0.45
C SER A 199 -4.01 16.78 1.78
N ASP A 200 -3.02 17.66 1.90
CA ASP A 200 -2.27 17.95 3.13
C ASP A 200 -1.67 16.70 3.81
N HIS A 201 -1.12 15.81 2.98
CA HIS A 201 -0.50 14.55 3.42
C HIS A 201 -1.48 13.57 4.11
N HIS A 202 -2.78 13.79 3.96
CA HIS A 202 -3.75 12.77 4.34
C HIS A 202 -3.81 11.67 3.29
N PHE A 203 -4.23 10.50 3.73
CA PHE A 203 -4.50 9.35 2.86
C PHE A 203 -5.72 8.58 3.37
N LEU A 204 -6.31 7.80 2.47
CA LEU A 204 -7.36 6.86 2.83
C LEU A 204 -6.73 5.51 3.13
N LEU A 205 -7.00 4.97 4.31
CA LEU A 205 -6.66 3.60 4.69
C LEU A 205 -7.90 2.72 4.53
N ILE A 206 -7.81 1.74 3.65
CA ILE A 206 -8.82 0.67 3.50
C ILE A 206 -8.24 -0.57 4.17
N ASP A 207 -8.95 -1.06 5.17
CA ASP A 207 -8.68 -2.31 5.84
C ASP A 207 -9.63 -3.38 5.29
N ASN A 208 -9.11 -4.22 4.39
CA ASN A 208 -9.89 -5.28 3.76
C ASN A 208 -10.16 -6.47 4.71
N LEU A 209 -9.41 -6.58 5.81
CA LEU A 209 -9.64 -7.63 6.81
C LEU A 209 -10.93 -7.34 7.61
N ASN A 210 -11.18 -6.06 7.89
CA ASN A 210 -12.31 -5.60 8.69
C ASN A 210 -13.39 -4.87 7.87
N GLY A 211 -13.17 -4.69 6.56
CA GLY A 211 -14.10 -4.00 5.66
C GLY A 211 -14.31 -2.53 5.99
N THR A 212 -13.28 -1.85 6.53
CA THR A 212 -13.37 -0.45 6.96
C THR A 212 -12.57 0.49 6.08
N ILE A 213 -12.98 1.76 6.04
CA ILE A 213 -12.24 2.85 5.41
C ILE A 213 -12.12 4.03 6.39
N GLN A 214 -10.95 4.63 6.46
CA GLN A 214 -10.68 5.77 7.35
C GLN A 214 -9.76 6.75 6.63
N ARG A 215 -9.85 8.02 7.00
CA ARG A 215 -8.90 9.06 6.61
C ARG A 215 -7.85 9.18 7.69
N CYS A 216 -6.60 9.11 7.30
CA CYS A 216 -5.47 9.11 8.24
C CYS A 216 -4.43 10.14 7.82
N LYS A 217 -3.62 10.54 8.80
CA LYS A 217 -2.39 11.29 8.61
C LYS A 217 -1.32 10.67 9.49
N ILE A 218 -0.07 10.71 9.05
CA ILE A 218 1.06 10.35 9.91
C ILE A 218 1.59 11.65 10.51
N ASP A 219 1.54 11.73 11.82
CA ASP A 219 2.15 12.82 12.57
C ASP A 219 3.67 12.52 12.66
N LEU A 220 4.48 13.45 12.18
CA LEU A 220 5.95 13.38 12.13
C LEU A 220 6.56 14.02 13.36
#